data_c9a98c8c5c7ba8c539e12217ebd7572e
#
_entry.id   c9a98c8c5c7ba8c539e12217ebd7572e
#
_cell.length_a   1.000
_cell.length_b   1.000
_cell.length_c   1.000
_cell.angle_alpha   90.00
_cell.angle_beta   90.00
_cell.angle_gamma   90.00
#
_symmetry.space_group_name_H-M   'P 1'
#
loop_
_entity.id
_entity.type
_entity.pdbx_description
1 polymer ?
#
loop_
_entity_poly.entity_id
_entity_poly.type
_entity_poly.pdbx_seq_one_letter_code
_entity_poly.pdbx_strand_id
1 'polypeptide(L)'
;MRESFTRFVLGGSRKNVSLISFSFAGICLLFAAFSVVSLWAAEGKPIAAGETSVSVEAVKDDGGEQDKITIDSDFPGGNIRVDSIEGDLVRVRPDLRGGSSWFYFAFRVKNAQGHTLRFLFDAKNRIAARGPAVSLDEGKNWRYLSQEPNADSREFTYAFGPEDRSVIFALAPLYTRKNWDEFMAKYQGRGDVELSALCQSPKGRNVELLRIGKGNPGARFAVVLTCRHHACEMTASWVLEGMLEEVLDEKSEFGAYLRENAEFFIVPFMDKDGVEDGDQGKGRKPHDHNRDYNHELYPEIRALKSQVAEIFSPESGKKIFFMDMHCPWIRSGKHEMFFSMLPKESWISEAANNYLGAFEKYQNEGEIPYALSHNIPFGKGGNTMASFAKLENGIPTASAKIWACGLSNILCSCTVEIPYSNSSGVEVMPRNARELGRNLSKALADFLENAESAE
;
A
#
# COMPACT_ATOMS: atom_id res chain seq x y z
N MET A 1 -33.73 55.07 -14.83
CA MET A 1 -35.11 54.57 -14.92
C MET A 1 -35.16 53.36 -14.06
N ARG A 2 -35.52 53.51 -12.77
CA ARG A 2 -36.81 53.15 -12.12
C ARG A 2 -37.05 51.67 -12.28
N GLU A 3 -36.82 50.96 -11.21
CA GLU A 3 -37.67 50.49 -10.08
C GLU A 3 -38.64 49.35 -10.45
N SER A 4 -38.61 48.28 -9.75
CA SER A 4 -39.64 48.01 -8.74
C SER A 4 -39.35 46.80 -7.88
N PHE A 5 -39.47 47.05 -6.61
CA PHE A 5 -39.58 46.15 -5.46
C PHE A 5 -40.91 45.39 -5.46
N THR A 6 -40.97 44.19 -4.99
CA THR A 6 -42.15 43.65 -4.33
C THR A 6 -41.79 42.83 -3.11
N ARG A 7 -42.10 43.39 -1.94
CA ARG A 7 -42.18 42.74 -0.65
C ARG A 7 -43.48 41.95 -0.53
N PHE A 8 -43.44 40.81 0.14
CA PHE A 8 -44.60 40.31 0.88
C PHE A 8 -44.20 39.97 2.31
N VAL A 9 -45.05 40.43 3.23
CA VAL A 9 -44.90 40.48 4.69
C VAL A 9 -46.06 39.71 5.31
N LEU A 10 -45.74 39.01 6.42
CA LEU A 10 -46.50 38.73 7.62
C LEU A 10 -47.43 37.50 7.72
N GLY A 11 -47.23 36.85 8.85
CA GLY A 11 -48.22 36.05 9.54
C GLY A 11 -47.58 35.20 10.65
N GLY A 12 -47.61 35.63 11.80
CA GLY A 12 -47.11 35.47 13.11
C GLY A 12 -47.88 34.47 13.98
N SER A 13 -47.24 33.90 14.94
CA SER A 13 -47.86 33.57 16.24
C SER A 13 -46.77 33.28 17.27
N ARG A 14 -46.83 34.01 18.35
CA ARG A 14 -46.02 33.89 19.59
C ARG A 14 -46.58 32.79 20.46
N LYS A 15 -45.72 31.99 21.12
CA LYS A 15 -45.97 31.49 22.48
C LYS A 15 -44.65 31.38 23.26
N ASN A 16 -44.65 32.12 24.27
CA ASN A 16 -43.97 32.24 25.58
C ASN A 16 -42.81 31.34 25.95
N VAL A 17 -41.80 32.06 26.33
CA VAL A 17 -40.58 31.69 27.08
C VAL A 17 -40.94 31.63 28.58
N SER A 18 -40.36 30.69 29.29
CA SER A 18 -40.10 30.88 30.75
C SER A 18 -38.64 30.50 31.05
N LEU A 19 -37.90 31.49 31.42
CA LEU A 19 -36.57 31.38 32.06
C LEU A 19 -36.75 30.86 33.48
N ILE A 20 -35.92 29.91 33.89
CA ILE A 20 -35.60 29.65 35.30
C ILE A 20 -34.08 29.69 35.44
N SER A 21 -33.64 30.73 36.10
CA SER A 21 -32.29 30.90 36.63
C SER A 21 -32.21 30.21 37.97
N PHE A 22 -31.14 29.43 38.23
CA PHE A 22 -30.72 29.11 39.59
C PHE A 22 -29.23 29.37 39.77
N SER A 23 -28.99 29.98 40.90
CA SER A 23 -27.77 30.63 41.37
C SER A 23 -26.79 29.66 42.03
N PHE A 24 -25.53 30.05 42.02
CA PHE A 24 -24.39 29.44 42.72
C PHE A 24 -24.57 29.34 44.24
N ALA A 25 -24.16 28.23 44.84
CA ALA A 25 -23.46 28.21 46.12
C ALA A 25 -22.70 26.88 46.28
N GLY A 26 -21.41 26.99 46.60
CA GLY A 26 -20.45 25.91 46.68
C GLY A 26 -20.58 25.04 47.94
N ILE A 27 -19.79 23.99 47.96
CA ILE A 27 -19.08 23.43 49.12
C ILE A 27 -18.05 22.42 48.62
N CYS A 28 -16.87 22.51 49.24
CA CYS A 28 -15.70 21.64 49.04
C CYS A 28 -15.80 20.29 49.78
N LEU A 29 -14.93 19.37 49.36
CA LEU A 29 -14.33 18.21 50.03
C LEU A 29 -15.14 16.90 50.05
N LEU A 30 -14.62 15.83 49.44
CA LEU A 30 -13.82 14.77 50.06
C LEU A 30 -13.58 13.61 49.08
N PHE A 31 -12.34 13.11 49.12
CA PHE A 31 -11.88 11.89 48.42
C PHE A 31 -12.71 10.66 48.83
N ALA A 32 -13.11 9.86 47.83
CA ALA A 32 -13.25 8.42 47.98
C ALA A 32 -13.14 7.74 46.62
N ALA A 33 -12.10 6.94 46.46
CA ALA A 33 -11.92 6.00 45.36
C ALA A 33 -13.04 4.95 45.44
N PHE A 34 -13.76 4.79 44.35
CA PHE A 34 -14.50 3.54 44.08
C PHE A 34 -14.25 3.11 42.66
N SER A 35 -13.48 2.01 42.54
CA SER A 35 -13.37 1.19 41.38
C SER A 35 -14.74 0.65 41.01
N VAL A 36 -15.23 0.98 39.83
CA VAL A 36 -16.30 0.20 39.19
C VAL A 36 -15.69 -0.55 38.02
N VAL A 37 -15.31 -1.78 38.32
CA VAL A 37 -15.06 -2.83 37.32
C VAL A 37 -16.44 -3.25 36.82
N SER A 38 -16.79 -2.87 35.60
CA SER A 38 -17.86 -3.51 34.85
C SER A 38 -17.23 -4.51 33.90
N LEU A 39 -17.26 -5.77 34.34
CA LEU A 39 -17.07 -6.95 33.49
C LEU A 39 -18.06 -6.91 32.31
N TRP A 40 -17.50 -6.88 31.12
CA TRP A 40 -18.10 -7.52 29.98
C TRP A 40 -17.02 -8.37 29.31
N ALA A 41 -16.85 -9.56 29.89
CA ALA A 41 -16.12 -10.65 29.24
C ALA A 41 -17.12 -11.31 28.28
N ALA A 42 -17.06 -10.93 27.00
CA ALA A 42 -17.52 -11.81 25.95
C ALA A 42 -16.32 -12.72 25.63
N GLU A 43 -16.42 -13.97 26.04
CA GLU A 43 -15.49 -15.04 25.68
C GLU A 43 -15.48 -15.21 24.15
N GLY A 44 -14.60 -14.48 23.49
CA GLY A 44 -14.14 -14.82 22.14
C GLY A 44 -13.17 -15.98 22.29
N LYS A 45 -13.66 -17.22 22.10
CA LYS A 45 -12.76 -18.35 21.84
C LYS A 45 -11.87 -17.96 20.67
N PRO A 46 -10.54 -18.19 20.74
CA PRO A 46 -9.68 -18.01 19.58
C PRO A 46 -10.23 -18.93 18.48
N ILE A 47 -10.55 -18.35 17.33
CA ILE A 47 -10.82 -19.12 16.11
C ILE A 47 -9.52 -19.86 15.84
N ALA A 48 -9.52 -21.15 15.98
CA ALA A 48 -8.42 -22.02 15.63
C ALA A 48 -7.99 -21.66 14.20
N ALA A 49 -6.71 -21.32 14.03
CA ALA A 49 -6.10 -21.20 12.72
C ALA A 49 -6.40 -22.50 11.98
N GLY A 50 -7.24 -22.43 10.94
CA GLY A 50 -7.52 -23.59 10.10
C GLY A 50 -6.20 -24.06 9.52
N GLU A 51 -5.99 -25.38 9.51
CA GLU A 51 -4.80 -25.99 8.94
C GLU A 51 -4.53 -25.41 7.54
N THR A 52 -3.42 -24.67 7.42
CA THR A 52 -2.99 -23.99 6.19
C THR A 52 -2.15 -24.91 5.30
N SER A 53 -1.86 -26.14 5.77
CA SER A 53 -1.09 -27.14 5.04
C SER A 53 -1.98 -28.30 4.59
N VAL A 54 -1.90 -28.67 3.31
CA VAL A 54 -2.48 -29.89 2.77
C VAL A 54 -1.34 -30.80 2.35
N SER A 55 -1.30 -32.00 2.94
CA SER A 55 -0.38 -33.06 2.53
C SER A 55 -1.12 -34.09 1.69
N VAL A 56 -0.55 -34.50 0.57
CA VAL A 56 -1.15 -35.47 -0.36
C VAL A 56 -0.28 -36.70 -0.44
N GLU A 57 -0.90 -37.88 -0.40
CA GLU A 57 -0.20 -39.11 -0.72
C GLU A 57 0.10 -39.17 -2.21
N ALA A 58 1.37 -39.18 -2.59
CA ALA A 58 1.79 -39.51 -3.93
C ALA A 58 1.23 -40.88 -4.31
N VAL A 59 0.80 -41.03 -5.56
CA VAL A 59 0.42 -42.32 -6.12
C VAL A 59 1.56 -43.31 -5.90
N LYS A 60 1.25 -44.49 -5.33
CA LYS A 60 2.17 -45.55 -4.97
C LYS A 60 3.13 -45.87 -6.10
N ASP A 61 4.43 -45.71 -5.83
CA ASP A 61 5.45 -46.50 -6.47
C ASP A 61 6.19 -47.29 -5.39
N ASP A 62 6.50 -48.55 -5.70
CA ASP A 62 6.97 -49.53 -4.73
C ASP A 62 8.38 -49.20 -4.13
N GLY A 63 8.42 -48.84 -2.85
CA GLY A 63 9.64 -48.99 -2.04
C GLY A 63 10.40 -47.72 -1.71
N GLY A 64 10.07 -47.13 -0.57
CA GLY A 64 10.78 -46.11 0.16
C GLY A 64 9.77 -45.10 0.73
N GLU A 65 10.01 -44.67 1.94
CA GLU A 65 9.26 -43.55 2.54
C GLU A 65 9.61 -42.27 1.74
N GLN A 66 8.94 -42.11 0.60
CA GLN A 66 9.04 -40.90 -0.22
C GLN A 66 8.39 -39.75 0.53
N ASP A 67 9.12 -38.68 0.74
CA ASP A 67 8.58 -37.46 1.33
C ASP A 67 7.35 -37.00 0.54
N LYS A 68 6.25 -36.89 1.21
CA LYS A 68 4.95 -36.51 0.65
C LYS A 68 5.00 -35.11 0.05
N ILE A 69 4.49 -34.90 -1.18
CA ILE A 69 4.33 -33.55 -1.75
C ILE A 69 3.46 -32.72 -0.80
N THR A 70 3.95 -31.57 -0.41
CA THR A 70 3.22 -30.63 0.45
C THR A 70 3.05 -29.27 -0.24
N ILE A 71 1.88 -28.68 -0.06
CA ILE A 71 1.58 -27.32 -0.53
C ILE A 71 1.12 -26.51 0.68
N ASP A 72 1.86 -25.46 1.01
CA ASP A 72 1.57 -24.61 2.18
C ASP A 72 1.67 -23.13 1.84
N SER A 73 1.08 -22.30 2.69
CA SER A 73 1.22 -20.86 2.73
C SER A 73 1.63 -20.36 4.12
N ASP A 74 2.30 -21.21 4.88
CA ASP A 74 2.72 -20.94 6.25
C ASP A 74 4.07 -20.19 6.28
N PHE A 75 4.03 -18.96 5.75
CA PHE A 75 5.13 -18.01 5.78
C PHE A 75 4.58 -16.58 5.63
N PRO A 76 5.33 -15.53 6.04
CA PRO A 76 4.87 -14.15 5.90
C PRO A 76 4.50 -13.81 4.45
N GLY A 77 3.29 -13.28 4.26
CA GLY A 77 2.72 -13.01 2.94
C GLY A 77 2.12 -14.22 2.24
N GLY A 78 2.12 -15.41 2.87
CA GLY A 78 1.54 -16.62 2.28
C GLY A 78 0.01 -16.58 2.19
N ASN A 79 -0.54 -17.05 1.07
CA ASN A 79 -2.00 -17.13 0.85
C ASN A 79 -2.33 -18.12 -0.26
N ILE A 80 -2.94 -19.24 0.09
CA ILE A 80 -3.55 -20.21 -0.82
C ILE A 80 -4.53 -21.11 -0.08
N ARG A 81 -5.52 -21.62 -0.80
CA ARG A 81 -6.33 -22.78 -0.45
C ARG A 81 -6.18 -23.84 -1.53
N VAL A 82 -5.90 -25.06 -1.16
CA VAL A 82 -5.92 -26.22 -2.06
C VAL A 82 -7.27 -26.88 -1.94
N ASP A 83 -8.02 -26.93 -3.03
CA ASP A 83 -9.36 -27.52 -3.06
C ASP A 83 -9.32 -29.03 -3.40
N SER A 84 -8.47 -29.44 -4.36
CA SER A 84 -8.22 -30.85 -4.67
C SER A 84 -6.88 -31.05 -5.37
N ILE A 85 -6.39 -32.29 -5.34
CA ILE A 85 -5.26 -32.76 -6.12
C ILE A 85 -5.69 -34.07 -6.79
N GLU A 86 -5.65 -34.10 -8.10
CA GLU A 86 -6.10 -35.20 -8.97
C GLU A 86 -5.00 -35.52 -9.97
N GLY A 87 -4.11 -36.48 -9.64
CA GLY A 87 -2.89 -36.71 -10.40
C GLY A 87 -2.01 -35.46 -10.41
N ASP A 88 -1.67 -34.97 -11.58
CA ASP A 88 -0.83 -33.76 -11.75
C ASP A 88 -1.63 -32.45 -11.67
N LEU A 89 -2.96 -32.52 -11.54
CA LEU A 89 -3.82 -31.34 -11.46
C LEU A 89 -4.05 -30.91 -10.00
N VAL A 90 -3.61 -29.73 -9.67
CA VAL A 90 -3.81 -29.06 -8.38
C VAL A 90 -4.83 -27.93 -8.55
N ARG A 91 -6.00 -28.04 -7.92
CA ARG A 91 -7.01 -26.98 -7.90
C ARG A 91 -6.78 -26.09 -6.71
N VAL A 92 -6.63 -24.79 -6.97
CA VAL A 92 -6.28 -23.81 -5.94
C VAL A 92 -7.13 -22.56 -6.04
N ARG A 93 -7.22 -21.82 -4.94
CA ARG A 93 -7.82 -20.49 -4.90
C ARG A 93 -7.18 -19.63 -3.81
N PRO A 94 -7.24 -18.29 -3.93
CA PRO A 94 -6.90 -17.42 -2.82
C PRO A 94 -7.80 -17.66 -1.59
N ASP A 95 -7.24 -17.56 -0.40
CA ASP A 95 -8.02 -17.51 0.84
C ASP A 95 -8.59 -16.09 1.02
N LEU A 96 -9.86 -15.91 0.74
CA LEU A 96 -10.50 -14.58 0.72
C LEU A 96 -10.71 -13.98 2.12
N ARG A 97 -10.69 -14.80 3.17
CA ARG A 97 -10.83 -14.37 4.58
C ARG A 97 -11.96 -13.34 4.79
N GLY A 98 -13.10 -13.57 4.12
CA GLY A 98 -14.28 -12.70 4.17
C GLY A 98 -14.23 -11.47 3.25
N GLY A 99 -13.18 -11.32 2.44
CA GLY A 99 -13.09 -10.30 1.39
C GLY A 99 -13.88 -10.65 0.12
N SER A 100 -13.86 -9.73 -0.84
CA SER A 100 -14.43 -9.94 -2.18
C SER A 100 -13.44 -10.67 -3.11
N SER A 101 -13.75 -10.76 -4.40
CA SER A 101 -12.89 -11.44 -5.39
C SER A 101 -11.46 -10.91 -5.39
N TRP A 102 -10.49 -11.80 -5.16
CA TRP A 102 -9.06 -11.49 -5.07
C TRP A 102 -8.27 -12.19 -6.17
N PHE A 103 -7.10 -11.63 -6.47
CA PHE A 103 -6.11 -12.26 -7.37
C PHE A 103 -4.79 -12.59 -6.64
N TYR A 104 -4.57 -12.07 -5.44
CA TYR A 104 -3.34 -12.31 -4.69
C TYR A 104 -3.21 -13.78 -4.27
N PHE A 105 -2.04 -14.32 -4.48
CA PHE A 105 -1.61 -15.62 -3.99
C PHE A 105 -0.11 -15.64 -3.72
N ALA A 106 0.31 -16.44 -2.74
CA ALA A 106 1.68 -16.84 -2.52
C ALA A 106 1.67 -18.18 -1.78
N PHE A 107 2.32 -19.20 -2.33
CA PHE A 107 2.36 -20.53 -1.76
C PHE A 107 3.65 -21.26 -2.08
N ARG A 108 3.95 -22.25 -1.27
CA ARG A 108 5.16 -23.06 -1.37
C ARG A 108 4.78 -24.51 -1.67
N VAL A 109 5.54 -25.13 -2.56
CA VAL A 109 5.45 -26.56 -2.87
C VAL A 109 6.77 -27.22 -2.47
N LYS A 110 6.71 -28.31 -1.70
CA LYS A 110 7.87 -29.09 -1.26
C LYS A 110 7.75 -30.53 -1.73
N ASN A 111 8.90 -31.18 -1.92
CA ASN A 111 9.02 -32.60 -2.21
C ASN A 111 8.33 -33.03 -3.52
N ALA A 112 8.33 -32.15 -4.53
CA ALA A 112 7.72 -32.42 -5.82
C ALA A 112 8.75 -32.72 -6.94
N GLN A 113 10.00 -33.03 -6.59
CA GLN A 113 11.06 -33.30 -7.54
C GLN A 113 10.66 -34.42 -8.52
N GLY A 114 10.89 -34.18 -9.82
CA GLY A 114 10.54 -35.10 -10.90
C GLY A 114 9.07 -35.09 -11.31
N HIS A 115 8.20 -34.36 -10.61
CA HIS A 115 6.80 -34.20 -10.98
C HIS A 115 6.60 -32.96 -11.86
N THR A 116 5.56 -33.02 -12.69
CA THR A 116 5.04 -31.85 -13.39
C THR A 116 3.64 -31.57 -12.88
N LEU A 117 3.46 -30.46 -12.18
CA LEU A 117 2.15 -30.09 -11.63
C LEU A 117 1.51 -28.95 -12.42
N ARG A 118 0.20 -29.07 -12.62
CA ARG A 118 -0.64 -28.03 -13.22
C ARG A 118 -1.53 -27.40 -12.17
N PHE A 119 -1.33 -26.11 -11.90
CA PHE A 119 -2.10 -25.34 -10.94
C PHE A 119 -3.22 -24.62 -11.65
N LEU A 120 -4.48 -24.93 -11.27
CA LEU A 120 -5.69 -24.36 -11.82
C LEU A 120 -6.43 -23.55 -10.74
N PHE A 121 -6.50 -22.24 -10.93
CA PHE A 121 -7.24 -21.33 -10.06
C PHE A 121 -8.76 -21.39 -10.31
N ASP A 122 -9.53 -21.04 -9.28
CA ASP A 122 -10.99 -21.01 -9.24
C ASP A 122 -11.63 -20.02 -10.22
N ALA A 123 -10.94 -18.93 -10.54
CA ALA A 123 -11.48 -17.85 -11.35
C ALA A 123 -10.46 -17.28 -12.34
N LYS A 124 -10.96 -16.55 -13.33
CA LYS A 124 -10.17 -15.80 -14.31
C LYS A 124 -9.37 -14.68 -13.65
N ASN A 125 -8.30 -14.25 -14.35
CA ASN A 125 -7.47 -13.13 -13.94
C ASN A 125 -6.84 -13.29 -12.54
N ARG A 126 -6.33 -14.50 -12.25
CA ARG A 126 -5.54 -14.76 -11.05
C ARG A 126 -4.04 -14.62 -11.29
N ILE A 127 -3.60 -14.70 -12.54
CA ILE A 127 -2.19 -14.73 -12.94
C ILE A 127 -1.86 -13.47 -13.74
N ALA A 128 -0.76 -12.81 -13.37
CA ALA A 128 -0.27 -11.62 -14.06
C ALA A 128 0.31 -11.94 -15.46
N ALA A 129 0.62 -10.91 -16.24
CA ALA A 129 0.99 -11.05 -17.66
C ALA A 129 2.22 -11.94 -17.92
N ARG A 130 3.17 -12.00 -16.98
CA ARG A 130 4.41 -12.83 -17.10
C ARG A 130 4.30 -14.20 -16.41
N GLY A 131 3.09 -14.64 -16.02
CA GLY A 131 2.91 -15.81 -15.20
C GLY A 131 3.19 -15.53 -13.71
N PRO A 132 3.24 -16.58 -12.88
CA PRO A 132 3.64 -16.40 -11.48
C PRO A 132 5.13 -16.07 -11.36
N ALA A 133 5.48 -15.31 -10.34
CA ALA A 133 6.86 -15.21 -9.86
C ALA A 133 7.24 -16.51 -9.14
N VAL A 134 8.47 -16.97 -9.34
CA VAL A 134 9.01 -18.24 -8.82
C VAL A 134 10.29 -17.95 -8.06
N SER A 135 10.42 -18.52 -6.87
CA SER A 135 11.65 -18.52 -6.07
C SER A 135 12.02 -19.95 -5.64
N LEU A 136 13.31 -20.27 -5.75
CA LEU A 136 13.90 -21.55 -5.35
C LEU A 136 14.73 -21.44 -4.07
N ASP A 137 14.78 -20.27 -3.45
CA ASP A 137 15.66 -19.92 -2.34
C ASP A 137 14.95 -19.15 -1.22
N GLU A 138 13.72 -19.56 -0.92
CA GLU A 138 12.88 -18.98 0.14
C GLU A 138 12.66 -17.47 -0.01
N GLY A 139 12.42 -17.02 -1.27
CA GLY A 139 12.06 -15.64 -1.59
C GLY A 139 13.21 -14.64 -1.70
N LYS A 140 14.48 -15.10 -1.74
CA LYS A 140 15.63 -14.21 -1.91
C LYS A 140 15.80 -13.74 -3.35
N ASN A 141 15.69 -14.68 -4.29
CA ASN A 141 15.75 -14.40 -5.72
C ASN A 141 14.46 -14.84 -6.40
N TRP A 142 14.07 -14.08 -7.40
CA TRP A 142 12.83 -14.30 -8.13
C TRP A 142 13.05 -14.28 -9.64
N ARG A 143 12.24 -15.02 -10.36
CA ARG A 143 12.03 -14.92 -11.80
C ARG A 143 10.56 -15.14 -12.12
N TYR A 144 10.06 -14.62 -13.21
CA TYR A 144 8.74 -15.03 -13.69
C TYR A 144 8.84 -16.33 -14.46
N LEU A 145 7.76 -17.10 -14.46
CA LEU A 145 7.70 -18.36 -15.21
C LEU A 145 7.69 -18.11 -16.72
N SER A 146 7.36 -16.90 -17.14
CA SER A 146 7.32 -16.45 -18.55
C SER A 146 6.43 -17.32 -19.45
N GLN A 147 5.53 -18.10 -18.87
CA GLN A 147 4.48 -18.78 -19.60
C GLN A 147 3.41 -17.76 -19.97
N GLU A 148 3.04 -17.72 -21.25
CA GLU A 148 1.85 -16.97 -21.65
C GLU A 148 0.64 -17.56 -20.90
N PRO A 149 -0.02 -16.79 -20.02
CA PRO A 149 -1.21 -17.26 -19.36
C PRO A 149 -2.25 -17.62 -20.41
N ASN A 150 -3.01 -18.69 -20.19
CA ASN A 150 -4.14 -18.99 -21.08
C ASN A 150 -5.10 -17.79 -21.13
N ALA A 151 -6.04 -17.80 -22.07
CA ALA A 151 -6.98 -16.68 -22.30
C ALA A 151 -7.70 -16.23 -21.00
N ASP A 152 -7.91 -17.14 -20.06
CA ASP A 152 -8.55 -16.88 -18.78
C ASP A 152 -7.56 -16.42 -17.67
N SER A 153 -6.24 -16.54 -17.91
CA SER A 153 -5.19 -16.21 -16.91
C SER A 153 -5.42 -16.87 -15.55
N ARG A 154 -5.71 -18.17 -15.56
CA ARG A 154 -6.08 -18.91 -14.35
C ARG A 154 -5.32 -20.22 -14.16
N GLU A 155 -4.37 -20.57 -15.03
CA GLU A 155 -3.57 -21.78 -14.83
C GLU A 155 -2.13 -21.61 -15.29
N PHE A 156 -1.25 -22.37 -14.68
CA PHE A 156 0.13 -22.53 -15.08
C PHE A 156 0.61 -23.95 -14.78
N THR A 157 1.68 -24.36 -15.44
CA THR A 157 2.33 -25.66 -15.26
C THR A 157 3.77 -25.46 -14.84
N TYR A 158 4.27 -26.28 -13.92
CA TYR A 158 5.66 -26.27 -13.50
C TYR A 158 6.21 -27.69 -13.43
N ALA A 159 7.34 -27.94 -14.11
CA ALA A 159 8.11 -29.18 -14.02
C ALA A 159 9.19 -28.99 -12.94
N PHE A 160 9.07 -29.73 -11.85
CA PHE A 160 10.01 -29.66 -10.73
C PHE A 160 11.28 -30.45 -11.09
N GLY A 161 12.41 -29.74 -11.15
CA GLY A 161 13.72 -30.33 -11.34
C GLY A 161 14.19 -31.14 -10.13
N PRO A 162 15.28 -31.88 -10.25
CA PRO A 162 15.79 -32.73 -9.15
C PRO A 162 16.23 -31.93 -7.92
N GLU A 163 16.57 -30.66 -8.08
CA GLU A 163 17.02 -29.77 -6.99
C GLU A 163 15.89 -28.90 -6.42
N ASP A 164 14.69 -28.96 -7.01
CA ASP A 164 13.54 -28.11 -6.62
C ASP A 164 12.84 -28.68 -5.38
N ARG A 165 13.55 -28.74 -4.27
CA ARG A 165 13.03 -29.26 -2.98
C ARG A 165 11.95 -28.39 -2.36
N SER A 166 12.05 -27.08 -2.58
CA SER A 166 11.12 -26.07 -2.07
C SER A 166 11.00 -24.97 -3.13
N VAL A 167 9.79 -24.76 -3.64
CA VAL A 167 9.50 -23.77 -4.68
C VAL A 167 8.38 -22.87 -4.20
N ILE A 168 8.61 -21.57 -4.17
CA ILE A 168 7.57 -20.58 -3.86
C ILE A 168 7.03 -20.00 -5.18
N PHE A 169 5.71 -19.99 -5.31
CA PHE A 169 4.97 -19.31 -6.37
C PHE A 169 4.21 -18.15 -5.79
N ALA A 170 4.30 -16.98 -6.41
CA ALA A 170 3.59 -15.78 -5.98
C ALA A 170 3.09 -14.96 -7.18
N LEU A 171 2.14 -14.05 -6.92
CA LEU A 171 1.64 -13.10 -7.92
C LEU A 171 2.77 -12.27 -8.55
N ALA A 172 3.70 -11.81 -7.73
CA ALA A 172 4.91 -11.06 -8.07
C ALA A 172 5.96 -11.30 -6.97
N PRO A 173 7.24 -10.87 -7.14
CA PRO A 173 8.26 -10.97 -6.10
C PRO A 173 7.76 -10.41 -4.77
N LEU A 174 7.71 -11.26 -3.74
CA LEU A 174 7.16 -10.91 -2.42
C LEU A 174 7.99 -9.83 -1.74
N TYR A 175 7.29 -9.00 -0.97
CA TYR A 175 7.90 -8.02 -0.08
C TYR A 175 7.14 -7.97 1.24
N THR A 176 7.80 -8.34 2.31
CA THR A 176 7.28 -8.38 3.68
C THR A 176 8.20 -7.60 4.62
N ARG A 177 7.91 -7.60 5.91
CA ARG A 177 8.77 -7.00 6.92
C ARG A 177 10.22 -7.52 6.84
N LYS A 178 10.41 -8.81 6.57
CA LYS A 178 11.76 -9.39 6.45
C LYS A 178 12.61 -8.64 5.41
N ASN A 179 12.05 -8.34 4.24
CA ASN A 179 12.75 -7.60 3.20
C ASN A 179 13.07 -6.17 3.65
N TRP A 180 12.12 -5.52 4.31
CA TRP A 180 12.32 -4.19 4.88
C TRP A 180 13.42 -4.15 5.93
N ASP A 181 13.43 -5.10 6.86
CA ASP A 181 14.45 -5.20 7.92
C ASP A 181 15.84 -5.45 7.30
N GLU A 182 15.94 -6.35 6.30
CA GLU A 182 17.18 -6.62 5.56
C GLU A 182 17.67 -5.35 4.79
N PHE A 183 16.76 -4.62 4.19
CA PHE A 183 17.08 -3.36 3.51
C PHE A 183 17.57 -2.29 4.48
N MET A 184 16.83 -2.04 5.56
CA MET A 184 17.16 -1.00 6.53
C MET A 184 18.40 -1.30 7.38
N ALA A 185 18.79 -2.57 7.49
CA ALA A 185 20.04 -2.97 8.16
C ALA A 185 21.28 -2.30 7.54
N LYS A 186 21.24 -1.95 6.25
CA LYS A 186 22.32 -1.22 5.54
C LYS A 186 22.54 0.20 6.07
N TYR A 187 21.53 0.77 6.70
CA TYR A 187 21.51 2.16 7.16
C TYR A 187 21.48 2.29 8.69
N GLN A 188 21.67 1.17 9.38
CA GLN A 188 21.71 1.12 10.84
C GLN A 188 22.87 2.00 11.38
N GLY A 189 22.57 2.81 12.38
CA GLY A 189 23.56 3.69 13.02
C GLY A 189 23.78 5.05 12.33
N ARG A 190 23.09 5.33 11.22
CA ARG A 190 23.09 6.69 10.64
C ARG A 190 22.34 7.66 11.54
N GLY A 191 22.95 8.80 11.84
CA GLY A 191 22.35 9.82 12.72
C GLY A 191 21.18 10.56 12.12
N ASP A 192 21.05 10.55 10.79
CA ASP A 192 19.98 11.19 10.03
C ASP A 192 18.76 10.25 9.77
N VAL A 193 18.84 8.98 10.20
CA VAL A 193 17.82 7.93 10.00
C VAL A 193 17.25 7.46 11.33
N GLU A 194 15.95 7.60 11.52
CA GLU A 194 15.24 7.12 12.70
C GLU A 194 14.17 6.12 12.30
N LEU A 195 14.28 4.90 12.84
CA LEU A 195 13.24 3.86 12.72
C LEU A 195 12.43 3.81 14.02
N SER A 196 11.12 3.88 13.92
CA SER A 196 10.19 3.81 15.03
C SER A 196 8.90 3.09 14.63
N ALA A 197 7.92 3.04 15.53
CA ALA A 197 6.58 2.60 15.21
C ALA A 197 5.66 3.81 15.05
N LEU A 198 4.92 3.88 13.94
CA LEU A 198 3.82 4.83 13.75
C LEU A 198 2.74 4.58 14.81
N CYS A 199 2.34 3.33 14.95
CA CYS A 199 1.33 2.84 15.90
C CYS A 199 1.40 1.31 16.00
N GLN A 200 0.46 0.74 16.77
CA GLN A 200 0.15 -0.70 16.73
C GLN A 200 -1.01 -0.94 15.77
N SER A 201 -0.87 -1.96 14.92
CA SER A 201 -1.95 -2.44 14.05
C SER A 201 -3.07 -3.10 14.86
N PRO A 202 -4.25 -3.38 14.27
CA PRO A 202 -5.32 -4.13 14.93
C PRO A 202 -4.90 -5.50 15.51
N LYS A 203 -3.88 -6.15 14.94
CA LYS A 203 -3.32 -7.42 15.45
C LYS A 203 -2.12 -7.22 16.39
N GLY A 204 -1.83 -5.98 16.81
CA GLY A 204 -0.76 -5.66 17.74
C GLY A 204 0.64 -5.68 17.14
N ARG A 205 0.77 -5.62 15.81
CA ARG A 205 2.06 -5.48 15.15
C ARG A 205 2.49 -4.02 15.11
N ASN A 206 3.79 -3.76 15.22
CA ASN A 206 4.32 -2.43 14.96
C ASN A 206 4.13 -2.08 13.47
N VAL A 207 3.52 -0.94 13.21
CA VAL A 207 3.49 -0.31 11.88
C VAL A 207 4.74 0.56 11.78
N GLU A 208 5.62 0.25 10.86
CA GLU A 208 6.92 0.91 10.73
C GLU A 208 6.77 2.38 10.33
N LEU A 209 7.54 3.24 10.95
CA LEU A 209 7.77 4.63 10.58
C LEU A 209 9.26 4.88 10.40
N LEU A 210 9.64 5.33 9.23
CA LEU A 210 10.99 5.82 8.93
C LEU A 210 10.96 7.35 8.84
N ARG A 211 11.82 8.00 9.62
CA ARG A 211 12.09 9.44 9.53
C ARG A 211 13.53 9.65 9.03
N ILE A 212 13.72 10.54 8.05
CA ILE A 212 15.04 10.97 7.58
C ILE A 212 15.10 12.49 7.73
N GLY A 213 16.20 13.00 8.30
CA GLY A 213 16.38 14.42 8.54
C GLY A 213 15.44 15.01 9.60
N LYS A 214 14.97 14.20 10.56
CA LYS A 214 14.05 14.62 11.63
C LYS A 214 14.61 15.82 12.40
N GLY A 215 13.81 16.88 12.46
CA GLY A 215 14.17 18.11 13.18
C GLY A 215 15.25 18.94 12.51
N ASN A 216 15.53 18.70 11.22
CA ASN A 216 16.44 19.55 10.45
C ASN A 216 15.85 20.98 10.33
N PRO A 217 16.48 21.99 10.96
CA PRO A 217 15.98 23.38 10.93
C PRO A 217 16.10 24.02 9.53
N GLY A 218 16.96 23.49 8.68
CA GLY A 218 17.14 23.94 7.30
C GLY A 218 16.12 23.36 6.32
N ALA A 219 15.43 22.30 6.72
CA ALA A 219 14.47 21.64 5.84
C ALA A 219 13.22 22.52 5.62
N ARG A 220 13.01 22.90 4.37
CA ARG A 220 11.85 23.69 3.91
C ARG A 220 10.71 22.82 3.42
N PHE A 221 10.98 21.55 3.17
CA PHE A 221 10.01 20.61 2.65
C PHE A 221 9.78 19.46 3.62
N ALA A 222 8.57 18.94 3.60
CA ALA A 222 8.20 17.68 4.23
C ALA A 222 7.81 16.69 3.12
N VAL A 223 8.49 15.56 3.06
CA VAL A 223 8.20 14.50 2.09
C VAL A 223 7.51 13.37 2.81
N VAL A 224 6.22 13.19 2.53
CA VAL A 224 5.39 12.12 3.13
C VAL A 224 5.16 11.04 2.09
N LEU A 225 5.67 9.84 2.34
CA LEU A 225 5.52 8.69 1.47
C LEU A 225 4.71 7.60 2.18
N THR A 226 3.67 7.12 1.52
CA THR A 226 2.87 5.97 1.98
C THR A 226 2.91 4.85 0.97
N CYS A 227 2.95 3.61 1.46
CA CYS A 227 2.99 2.42 0.63
C CYS A 227 2.12 1.32 1.24
N ARG A 228 1.61 0.42 0.42
CA ARG A 228 0.89 -0.78 0.86
C ARG A 228 -0.41 -0.49 1.64
N HIS A 229 -1.18 0.54 1.26
CA HIS A 229 -2.59 0.63 1.67
C HIS A 229 -3.39 -0.60 1.23
N HIS A 230 -3.02 -1.20 0.12
CA HIS A 230 -3.46 -2.53 -0.26
C HIS A 230 -2.29 -3.50 -0.09
N ALA A 231 -2.48 -4.49 0.74
CA ALA A 231 -1.42 -5.40 1.17
C ALA A 231 -0.75 -6.19 0.02
N CYS A 232 -1.45 -6.47 -1.06
CA CYS A 232 -0.95 -7.23 -2.20
C CYS A 232 -0.01 -6.45 -3.14
N GLU A 233 0.17 -5.14 -2.95
CA GLU A 233 0.84 -4.27 -3.91
C GLU A 233 2.36 -4.21 -3.69
N MET A 234 3.01 -5.39 -3.64
CA MET A 234 4.41 -5.55 -3.24
C MET A 234 5.41 -4.86 -4.16
N THR A 235 5.09 -4.66 -5.45
CA THR A 235 6.02 -3.99 -6.37
C THR A 235 6.29 -2.54 -5.97
N ALA A 236 5.31 -1.87 -5.35
CA ALA A 236 5.46 -0.54 -4.79
C ALA A 236 6.54 -0.48 -3.69
N SER A 237 6.70 -1.53 -2.88
CA SER A 237 7.74 -1.59 -1.86
C SER A 237 9.15 -1.67 -2.45
N TRP A 238 9.33 -2.37 -3.57
CA TRP A 238 10.63 -2.40 -4.27
C TRP A 238 10.99 -1.03 -4.87
N VAL A 239 9.99 -0.26 -5.34
CA VAL A 239 10.18 1.12 -5.80
C VAL A 239 10.53 2.03 -4.62
N LEU A 240 9.86 1.88 -3.48
CA LEU A 240 10.18 2.64 -2.26
C LEU A 240 11.63 2.41 -1.81
N GLU A 241 12.13 1.15 -1.83
CA GLU A 241 13.55 0.89 -1.57
C GLU A 241 14.45 1.70 -2.51
N GLY A 242 14.15 1.72 -3.80
CA GLY A 242 14.92 2.50 -4.78
C GLY A 242 14.92 4.00 -4.51
N MET A 243 13.76 4.56 -4.08
CA MET A 243 13.71 5.95 -3.64
C MET A 243 14.64 6.21 -2.47
N LEU A 244 14.62 5.30 -1.48
CA LEU A 244 15.47 5.42 -0.29
C LEU A 244 16.96 5.19 -0.61
N GLU A 245 17.29 4.30 -1.55
CA GLU A 245 18.66 4.11 -2.02
C GLU A 245 19.23 5.44 -2.55
N GLU A 246 18.47 6.18 -3.36
CA GLU A 246 18.92 7.49 -3.87
C GLU A 246 19.05 8.55 -2.77
N VAL A 247 18.03 8.65 -1.91
CA VAL A 247 18.02 9.62 -0.80
C VAL A 247 19.17 9.38 0.18
N LEU A 248 19.51 8.11 0.46
CA LEU A 248 20.51 7.72 1.45
C LEU A 248 21.91 7.47 0.85
N ASP A 249 22.09 7.59 -0.47
CA ASP A 249 23.40 7.52 -1.11
C ASP A 249 24.21 8.77 -0.78
N GLU A 250 25.34 8.58 -0.08
CA GLU A 250 26.24 9.68 0.29
C GLU A 250 26.95 10.31 -0.92
N LYS A 251 26.99 9.61 -2.05
CA LYS A 251 27.65 10.08 -3.28
C LYS A 251 26.68 10.76 -4.24
N SER A 252 25.38 10.62 -4.01
CA SER A 252 24.36 11.25 -4.85
C SER A 252 24.20 12.73 -4.51
N GLU A 253 24.34 13.59 -5.50
CA GLU A 253 24.05 15.04 -5.38
C GLU A 253 22.57 15.26 -5.13
N PHE A 254 21.68 14.49 -5.77
CA PHE A 254 20.23 14.53 -5.53
C PHE A 254 19.90 14.11 -4.09
N GLY A 255 20.52 13.01 -3.63
CA GLY A 255 20.36 12.54 -2.25
C GLY A 255 20.87 13.58 -1.23
N ALA A 256 21.99 14.24 -1.51
CA ALA A 256 22.53 15.30 -0.67
C ALA A 256 21.55 16.49 -0.57
N TYR A 257 21.05 16.97 -1.72
CA TYR A 257 20.05 18.04 -1.76
C TYR A 257 18.80 17.67 -0.95
N LEU A 258 18.26 16.45 -1.15
CA LEU A 258 17.07 15.99 -0.46
C LEU A 258 17.26 15.90 1.06
N ARG A 259 18.39 15.38 1.54
CA ARG A 259 18.70 15.31 2.99
C ARG A 259 18.92 16.68 3.63
N GLU A 260 19.41 17.65 2.89
CA GLU A 260 19.61 19.02 3.36
C GLU A 260 18.30 19.80 3.45
N ASN A 261 17.42 19.65 2.45
CA ASN A 261 16.26 20.52 2.24
C ASN A 261 14.92 19.90 2.60
N ALA A 262 14.87 18.60 2.86
CA ALA A 262 13.63 17.89 3.15
C ALA A 262 13.70 17.05 4.43
N GLU A 263 12.58 16.97 5.13
CA GLU A 263 12.34 16.04 6.21
C GLU A 263 11.36 14.96 5.72
N PHE A 264 11.78 13.69 5.80
CA PHE A 264 10.97 12.59 5.32
C PHE A 264 10.15 11.94 6.44
N PHE A 265 8.92 11.56 6.10
CA PHE A 265 7.99 10.78 6.91
C PHE A 265 7.43 9.64 6.05
N ILE A 266 7.87 8.41 6.33
CA ILE A 266 7.67 7.29 5.42
C ILE A 266 7.03 6.13 6.17
N VAL A 267 5.86 5.69 5.68
CA VAL A 267 5.16 4.51 6.20
C VAL A 267 5.18 3.41 5.13
N PRO A 268 6.07 2.42 5.26
CA PRO A 268 6.28 1.39 4.23
C PRO A 268 5.12 0.38 4.13
N PHE A 269 4.34 0.22 5.21
CA PHE A 269 3.24 -0.76 5.27
C PHE A 269 2.02 -0.18 5.97
N MET A 270 1.16 0.52 5.21
CA MET A 270 -0.09 1.06 5.77
C MET A 270 -1.05 -0.05 6.21
N ASP A 271 -1.19 -1.12 5.44
CA ASP A 271 -1.89 -2.35 5.86
C ASP A 271 -0.88 -3.39 6.36
N LYS A 272 -0.25 -3.12 7.51
CA LYS A 272 0.77 -3.99 8.11
C LYS A 272 0.28 -5.42 8.30
N ASP A 273 -0.91 -5.57 8.84
CA ASP A 273 -1.49 -6.89 9.11
C ASP A 273 -1.73 -7.67 7.82
N GLY A 274 -2.26 -7.01 6.80
CA GLY A 274 -2.52 -7.66 5.52
C GLY A 274 -1.23 -8.07 4.79
N VAL A 275 -0.16 -7.29 4.91
CA VAL A 275 1.15 -7.64 4.32
C VAL A 275 1.69 -8.93 4.92
N GLU A 276 1.71 -9.04 6.25
CA GLU A 276 2.25 -10.22 6.93
C GLU A 276 1.34 -11.45 6.81
N ASP A 277 0.03 -11.23 6.80
CA ASP A 277 -0.95 -12.32 6.67
C ASP A 277 -1.17 -12.78 5.22
N GLY A 278 -0.67 -12.03 4.23
CA GLY A 278 -0.89 -12.35 2.82
C GLY A 278 -2.29 -11.99 2.33
N ASP A 279 -2.84 -10.88 2.77
CA ASP A 279 -4.15 -10.42 2.31
C ASP A 279 -4.06 -9.63 1.00
N GLN A 280 -5.18 -9.54 0.28
CA GLN A 280 -5.31 -8.66 -0.89
C GLN A 280 -5.25 -7.17 -0.49
N GLY A 281 -5.94 -6.81 0.60
CA GLY A 281 -6.10 -5.44 1.07
C GLY A 281 -7.30 -4.73 0.47
N LYS A 282 -7.57 -4.86 -0.82
CA LYS A 282 -8.76 -4.28 -1.47
C LYS A 282 -10.03 -5.03 -1.07
N GLY A 283 -11.11 -4.28 -0.77
CA GLY A 283 -12.40 -4.86 -0.41
C GLY A 283 -12.40 -5.62 0.91
N ARG A 284 -11.38 -5.45 1.76
CA ARG A 284 -11.34 -6.10 3.07
C ARG A 284 -12.39 -5.51 4.02
N LYS A 285 -12.78 -6.30 5.01
CA LYS A 285 -13.70 -5.86 6.07
C LYS A 285 -12.90 -5.38 7.30
N PRO A 286 -13.38 -4.40 8.02
CA PRO A 286 -14.63 -3.65 7.82
C PRO A 286 -14.58 -2.65 6.67
N HIS A 287 -13.39 -2.24 6.19
CA HIS A 287 -13.19 -1.13 5.28
C HIS A 287 -11.88 -1.29 4.48
N ASP A 288 -11.77 -0.64 3.34
CA ASP A 288 -10.53 -0.52 2.56
C ASP A 288 -9.66 0.60 3.21
N HIS A 289 -8.40 0.33 3.53
CA HIS A 289 -7.50 1.33 4.13
C HIS A 289 -7.42 2.62 3.31
N ASN A 290 -7.37 2.53 1.97
CA ASN A 290 -7.33 3.71 1.11
C ASN A 290 -8.73 4.30 0.80
N ARG A 291 -9.69 4.03 1.66
CA ARG A 291 -11.02 4.66 1.71
C ARG A 291 -11.34 5.18 3.11
N ASP A 292 -10.45 4.96 4.07
CA ASP A 292 -10.70 5.17 5.50
C ASP A 292 -10.38 6.59 6.01
N TYR A 293 -9.85 7.47 5.19
CA TYR A 293 -9.34 8.78 5.62
C TYR A 293 -10.39 9.73 6.20
N ASN A 294 -11.68 9.51 5.96
CA ASN A 294 -12.77 10.24 6.60
C ASN A 294 -13.44 9.45 7.75
N HIS A 295 -13.27 8.12 7.79
CA HIS A 295 -13.87 7.26 8.80
C HIS A 295 -12.92 6.96 9.96
N GLU A 296 -11.62 6.88 9.67
CA GLU A 296 -10.55 6.66 10.66
C GLU A 296 -10.77 5.41 11.52
N LEU A 297 -11.23 4.32 10.91
CA LEU A 297 -11.46 3.04 11.58
C LEU A 297 -10.14 2.37 11.97
N TYR A 298 -9.11 2.54 11.13
CA TYR A 298 -7.80 1.94 11.36
C TYR A 298 -6.87 2.86 12.17
N PRO A 299 -6.14 2.31 13.16
CA PRO A 299 -5.17 3.07 13.94
C PRO A 299 -4.06 3.67 13.08
N GLU A 300 -3.65 3.00 12.00
CA GLU A 300 -2.64 3.45 11.05
C GLU A 300 -3.05 4.77 10.38
N ILE A 301 -4.29 4.86 9.94
CA ILE A 301 -4.83 6.06 9.30
C ILE A 301 -4.92 7.22 10.30
N ARG A 302 -5.43 6.96 11.51
CA ARG A 302 -5.48 7.97 12.57
C ARG A 302 -4.09 8.49 12.93
N ALA A 303 -3.14 7.59 13.12
CA ALA A 303 -1.78 7.94 13.52
C ALA A 303 -1.05 8.72 12.43
N LEU A 304 -1.15 8.30 11.16
CA LEU A 304 -0.59 9.04 10.03
C LEU A 304 -1.15 10.47 9.98
N LYS A 305 -2.47 10.61 9.98
CA LYS A 305 -3.12 11.92 9.90
C LYS A 305 -2.73 12.84 11.05
N SER A 306 -2.78 12.33 12.29
CA SER A 306 -2.45 13.09 13.48
C SER A 306 -1.00 13.53 13.49
N GLN A 307 -0.06 12.62 13.23
CA GLN A 307 1.37 12.94 13.28
C GLN A 307 1.80 13.87 12.13
N VAL A 308 1.27 13.68 10.92
CA VAL A 308 1.56 14.61 9.81
C VAL A 308 1.01 16.01 10.11
N ALA A 309 -0.22 16.12 10.64
CA ALA A 309 -0.80 17.40 11.00
C ALA A 309 -0.05 18.10 12.14
N GLU A 310 0.47 17.35 13.12
CA GLU A 310 1.23 17.88 14.25
C GLU A 310 2.65 18.32 13.82
N ILE A 311 3.39 17.44 13.11
CA ILE A 311 4.80 17.65 12.78
C ILE A 311 4.98 18.65 11.64
N PHE A 312 4.10 18.61 10.67
CA PHE A 312 4.15 19.42 9.46
C PHE A 312 2.96 20.38 9.35
N SER A 313 2.55 20.93 10.48
CA SER A 313 1.55 22.01 10.50
C SER A 313 2.04 23.22 9.69
N PRO A 314 1.15 24.13 9.28
CA PRO A 314 1.56 25.38 8.59
C PRO A 314 2.61 26.19 9.36
N GLU A 315 2.55 26.15 10.69
CA GLU A 315 3.50 26.84 11.58
C GLU A 315 4.92 26.26 11.51
N SER A 316 5.06 25.01 11.02
CA SER A 316 6.39 24.43 10.76
C SER A 316 7.14 25.14 9.63
N GLY A 317 6.44 25.92 8.79
CA GLY A 317 6.99 26.59 7.61
C GLY A 317 7.31 25.63 6.46
N LYS A 318 7.08 24.33 6.62
CA LYS A 318 7.41 23.32 5.61
C LYS A 318 6.27 23.14 4.61
N LYS A 319 6.59 23.04 3.32
CA LYS A 319 5.66 22.64 2.28
C LYS A 319 5.67 21.14 2.11
N ILE A 320 4.48 20.52 1.98
CA ILE A 320 4.33 19.07 1.94
C ILE A 320 4.32 18.57 0.50
N PHE A 321 5.23 17.66 0.18
CA PHE A 321 5.12 16.74 -0.93
C PHE A 321 4.56 15.41 -0.42
N PHE A 322 3.45 14.96 -0.99
CA PHE A 322 2.81 13.69 -0.62
C PHE A 322 2.78 12.73 -1.79
N MET A 323 3.21 11.48 -1.58
CA MET A 323 3.09 10.41 -2.57
C MET A 323 2.53 9.14 -1.94
N ASP A 324 1.47 8.61 -2.56
CA ASP A 324 0.88 7.32 -2.21
C ASP A 324 1.19 6.29 -3.30
N MET A 325 1.86 5.19 -2.91
CA MET A 325 2.44 4.23 -3.85
C MET A 325 1.56 2.98 -3.91
N HIS A 326 1.03 2.70 -5.11
CA HIS A 326 0.11 1.63 -5.41
C HIS A 326 0.56 0.76 -6.58
N CYS A 327 -0.16 -0.35 -6.77
CA CYS A 327 -0.14 -1.15 -7.99
C CYS A 327 -1.55 -1.20 -8.61
N PRO A 328 -1.67 -1.15 -9.94
CA PRO A 328 -2.96 -1.19 -10.63
C PRO A 328 -3.56 -2.60 -10.63
N TRP A 329 -4.58 -2.85 -11.47
CA TRP A 329 -5.06 -4.18 -11.76
C TRP A 329 -3.95 -5.04 -12.40
N ILE A 330 -4.04 -6.37 -12.24
CA ILE A 330 -2.93 -7.28 -12.54
C ILE A 330 -2.50 -7.35 -14.02
N ARG A 331 -3.37 -6.97 -14.96
CA ARG A 331 -3.07 -7.01 -16.39
C ARG A 331 -4.07 -6.25 -17.24
N SER A 332 -3.74 -6.15 -18.50
CA SER A 332 -4.45 -5.54 -19.62
C SER A 332 -4.35 -4.02 -19.74
N GLY A 333 -4.06 -3.56 -20.93
CA GLY A 333 -4.06 -2.15 -21.33
C GLY A 333 -3.18 -1.28 -20.41
N LYS A 334 -3.74 -0.21 -19.90
CA LYS A 334 -3.05 0.74 -19.03
C LYS A 334 -2.51 0.14 -17.72
N HIS A 335 -3.02 -1.02 -17.28
CA HIS A 335 -2.55 -1.67 -16.05
C HIS A 335 -1.19 -2.37 -16.22
N GLU A 336 -0.69 -2.44 -17.44
CA GLU A 336 0.64 -2.94 -17.76
C GLU A 336 1.56 -1.79 -18.19
N MET A 337 1.47 -0.65 -17.52
CA MET A 337 2.37 0.49 -17.62
C MET A 337 2.40 1.27 -16.30
N PHE A 338 3.49 1.96 -16.03
CA PHE A 338 3.56 2.90 -14.93
C PHE A 338 2.76 4.16 -15.27
N PHE A 339 1.94 4.64 -14.34
CA PHE A 339 1.19 5.89 -14.49
C PHE A 339 0.87 6.53 -13.13
N SER A 340 0.42 7.78 -13.16
CA SER A 340 -0.10 8.47 -11.98
C SER A 340 -1.59 8.81 -12.15
N MET A 341 -2.31 8.74 -11.04
CA MET A 341 -3.68 9.24 -10.89
C MET A 341 -3.64 10.70 -10.42
N LEU A 342 -3.82 11.66 -11.33
CA LEU A 342 -3.68 13.07 -11.01
C LEU A 342 -4.80 13.58 -10.07
N PRO A 343 -4.51 14.57 -9.20
CA PRO A 343 -5.50 15.19 -8.31
C PRO A 343 -6.61 15.92 -9.06
N LYS A 344 -7.69 16.25 -8.33
CA LYS A 344 -8.83 17.01 -8.85
C LYS A 344 -8.49 18.51 -8.95
N GLU A 345 -7.82 19.03 -7.96
CA GLU A 345 -7.45 20.43 -7.82
C GLU A 345 -6.41 20.78 -8.89
N SER A 346 -6.75 21.77 -9.74
CA SER A 346 -5.95 22.07 -10.95
C SER A 346 -4.48 22.42 -10.64
N TRP A 347 -4.24 23.22 -9.61
CA TRP A 347 -2.89 23.65 -9.24
C TRP A 347 -2.06 22.49 -8.65
N ILE A 348 -2.67 21.56 -7.87
CA ILE A 348 -1.96 20.36 -7.38
C ILE A 348 -1.72 19.39 -8.53
N SER A 349 -2.67 19.27 -9.47
CA SER A 349 -2.50 18.46 -10.68
C SER A 349 -1.38 19.00 -11.57
N GLU A 350 -1.23 20.31 -11.67
CA GLU A 350 -0.10 20.96 -12.37
C GLU A 350 1.22 20.68 -11.67
N ALA A 351 1.29 20.84 -10.35
CA ALA A 351 2.47 20.51 -9.56
C ALA A 351 2.86 19.03 -9.71
N ALA A 352 1.87 18.11 -9.68
CA ALA A 352 2.12 16.70 -9.93
C ALA A 352 2.63 16.42 -11.35
N ASN A 353 2.12 17.10 -12.37
CA ASN A 353 2.62 16.98 -13.74
C ASN A 353 4.05 17.56 -13.88
N ASN A 354 4.39 18.65 -13.20
CA ASN A 354 5.75 19.19 -13.19
C ASN A 354 6.75 18.20 -12.57
N TYR A 355 6.39 17.60 -11.44
CA TYR A 355 7.17 16.53 -10.82
C TYR A 355 7.34 15.32 -11.75
N LEU A 356 6.22 14.85 -12.34
CA LEU A 356 6.23 13.68 -13.22
C LEU A 356 6.89 13.97 -14.58
N GLY A 357 6.92 15.22 -15.03
CA GLY A 357 7.71 15.66 -16.19
C GLY A 357 9.22 15.64 -15.92
N ALA A 358 9.65 15.99 -14.69
CA ALA A 358 11.02 15.79 -14.27
C ALA A 358 11.35 14.28 -14.20
N PHE A 359 10.44 13.46 -13.68
CA PHE A 359 10.60 12.01 -13.66
C PHE A 359 10.74 11.41 -15.06
N GLU A 360 9.96 11.85 -16.05
CA GLU A 360 10.07 11.39 -17.44
C GLU A 360 11.49 11.59 -17.97
N LYS A 361 12.17 12.71 -17.67
CA LYS A 361 13.55 12.97 -18.11
C LYS A 361 14.51 11.90 -17.60
N TYR A 362 14.46 11.57 -16.30
CA TYR A 362 15.34 10.57 -15.71
C TYR A 362 14.96 9.15 -16.13
N GLN A 363 13.67 8.89 -16.36
CA GLN A 363 13.18 7.56 -16.73
C GLN A 363 13.38 7.24 -18.22
N ASN A 364 13.65 8.21 -19.08
CA ASN A 364 13.97 7.98 -20.49
C ASN A 364 15.19 7.07 -20.69
N GLU A 365 16.11 7.03 -19.74
CA GLU A 365 17.28 6.13 -19.75
C GLU A 365 17.02 4.86 -18.90
N GLY A 366 15.91 4.78 -18.21
CA GLY A 366 15.51 3.64 -17.37
C GLY A 366 14.93 2.49 -18.16
N GLU A 367 14.99 1.29 -17.58
CA GLU A 367 14.49 0.08 -18.25
C GLU A 367 12.97 0.08 -18.41
N ILE A 368 12.23 0.56 -17.38
CA ILE A 368 10.76 0.61 -17.39
C ILE A 368 10.30 1.85 -18.17
N PRO A 369 9.66 1.72 -19.32
CA PRO A 369 9.21 2.87 -20.10
C PRO A 369 8.17 3.69 -19.34
N TYR A 370 8.32 5.01 -19.40
CA TYR A 370 7.34 5.94 -18.89
C TYR A 370 7.20 7.14 -19.84
N ALA A 371 5.97 7.63 -19.97
CA ALA A 371 5.67 8.89 -20.62
C ALA A 371 4.58 9.64 -19.83
N LEU A 372 4.69 10.97 -19.79
CA LEU A 372 3.75 11.82 -19.07
C LEU A 372 2.29 11.62 -19.55
N SER A 373 2.12 11.23 -20.81
CA SER A 373 0.83 10.88 -21.42
C SER A 373 0.18 9.61 -20.84
N HIS A 374 0.91 8.78 -20.09
CA HIS A 374 0.35 7.63 -19.38
C HIS A 374 -0.53 8.04 -18.20
N ASN A 375 -0.32 9.23 -17.66
CA ASN A 375 -1.04 9.71 -16.48
C ASN A 375 -2.54 9.87 -16.75
N ILE A 376 -3.33 9.61 -15.71
CA ILE A 376 -4.79 9.64 -15.80
C ILE A 376 -5.30 10.92 -15.12
N PRO A 377 -5.75 11.92 -15.89
CA PRO A 377 -6.36 13.12 -15.33
C PRO A 377 -7.60 12.79 -14.52
N PHE A 378 -7.92 13.65 -13.54
CA PHE A 378 -9.18 13.54 -12.81
C PHE A 378 -10.38 13.65 -13.78
N GLY A 379 -11.39 12.83 -13.54
CA GLY A 379 -12.58 12.71 -14.42
C GLY A 379 -12.44 11.65 -15.53
N LYS A 380 -11.27 11.02 -15.71
CA LYS A 380 -11.03 10.00 -16.75
C LYS A 380 -10.56 8.67 -16.15
N GLY A 381 -10.72 7.60 -16.93
CA GLY A 381 -10.08 6.30 -16.68
C GLY A 381 -10.29 5.68 -15.29
N GLY A 382 -11.40 5.96 -14.60
CA GLY A 382 -11.65 5.51 -13.25
C GLY A 382 -11.12 6.45 -12.15
N ASN A 383 -10.36 7.49 -12.50
CA ASN A 383 -9.93 8.54 -11.58
C ASN A 383 -11.07 9.57 -11.35
N THR A 384 -12.08 9.20 -10.58
CA THR A 384 -13.29 10.00 -10.37
C THR A 384 -13.71 10.01 -8.91
N MET A 385 -14.47 11.00 -8.47
CA MET A 385 -15.06 11.04 -7.12
C MET A 385 -15.90 9.78 -6.83
N ALA A 386 -16.64 9.27 -7.80
CA ALA A 386 -17.43 8.04 -7.65
C ALA A 386 -16.58 6.81 -7.29
N SER A 387 -15.29 6.81 -7.66
CA SER A 387 -14.36 5.73 -7.34
C SER A 387 -13.73 5.87 -5.94
N PHE A 388 -13.66 7.10 -5.41
CA PHE A 388 -12.91 7.40 -4.19
C PHE A 388 -13.75 7.95 -3.03
N ALA A 389 -14.89 8.58 -3.32
CA ALA A 389 -15.74 9.21 -2.31
C ALA A 389 -17.17 8.65 -2.38
N LYS A 390 -17.34 7.41 -1.92
CA LYS A 390 -18.65 6.77 -1.77
C LYS A 390 -19.23 7.10 -0.41
N LEU A 391 -20.56 7.25 -0.32
CA LEU A 391 -21.23 7.40 0.98
C LEU A 391 -21.31 6.04 1.68
N GLU A 392 -20.73 5.96 2.87
CA GLU A 392 -20.85 4.81 3.77
C GLU A 392 -21.30 5.34 5.13
N ASN A 393 -22.45 4.88 5.62
CA ASN A 393 -23.08 5.38 6.84
C ASN A 393 -23.25 6.92 6.89
N GLY A 394 -23.52 7.54 5.75
CA GLY A 394 -23.69 8.99 5.64
C GLY A 394 -22.40 9.82 5.57
N ILE A 395 -21.23 9.17 5.66
CA ILE A 395 -19.91 9.81 5.56
C ILE A 395 -19.29 9.43 4.21
N PRO A 396 -18.79 10.39 3.40
CA PRO A 396 -18.07 10.03 2.19
C PRO A 396 -16.74 9.39 2.53
N THR A 397 -16.40 8.30 1.82
CA THR A 397 -15.05 7.73 1.90
C THR A 397 -14.01 8.72 1.35
N ALA A 398 -12.76 8.61 1.79
CA ALA A 398 -11.65 9.38 1.22
C ALA A 398 -10.39 8.51 1.14
N SER A 399 -9.64 8.70 0.04
CA SER A 399 -8.31 8.12 -0.11
C SER A 399 -7.23 9.02 0.52
N ALA A 400 -6.03 8.47 0.68
CA ALA A 400 -4.85 9.22 1.10
C ALA A 400 -4.62 10.48 0.24
N LYS A 401 -4.73 10.36 -1.08
CA LYS A 401 -4.61 11.48 -2.02
C LYS A 401 -5.64 12.59 -1.75
N ILE A 402 -6.92 12.23 -1.55
CA ILE A 402 -7.99 13.22 -1.29
C ILE A 402 -7.71 13.93 0.02
N TRP A 403 -7.32 13.22 1.06
CA TRP A 403 -6.94 13.81 2.34
C TRP A 403 -5.74 14.75 2.19
N ALA A 404 -4.67 14.30 1.54
CA ALA A 404 -3.45 15.09 1.36
C ALA A 404 -3.71 16.39 0.58
N CYS A 405 -4.57 16.36 -0.46
CA CYS A 405 -4.98 17.56 -1.20
C CYS A 405 -5.71 18.58 -0.32
N GLY A 406 -6.24 18.19 0.82
CA GLY A 406 -6.89 19.07 1.80
C GLY A 406 -5.94 19.74 2.80
N LEU A 407 -4.65 19.40 2.81
CA LEU A 407 -3.67 20.01 3.70
C LEU A 407 -3.36 21.45 3.23
N SER A 408 -3.34 22.40 4.17
CA SER A 408 -3.20 23.83 3.83
C SER A 408 -1.81 24.22 3.28
N ASN A 409 -0.78 23.44 3.60
CA ASN A 409 0.60 23.63 3.15
C ASN A 409 1.05 22.55 2.14
N ILE A 410 0.09 21.89 1.45
CA ILE A 410 0.42 20.92 0.42
C ILE A 410 1.08 21.65 -0.77
N LEU A 411 2.20 21.14 -1.24
CA LEU A 411 2.88 21.59 -2.46
C LEU A 411 2.49 20.69 -3.63
N CYS A 412 2.53 19.39 -3.42
CA CYS A 412 2.22 18.38 -4.43
C CYS A 412 1.61 17.15 -3.76
N SER A 413 0.61 16.57 -4.41
CA SER A 413 0.06 15.26 -4.03
C SER A 413 -0.07 14.40 -5.28
N CYS A 414 0.50 13.20 -5.27
CA CYS A 414 0.34 12.25 -6.36
C CYS A 414 0.11 10.83 -5.85
N THR A 415 -0.58 10.03 -6.67
CA THR A 415 -0.68 8.59 -6.50
C THR A 415 -0.03 7.94 -7.70
N VAL A 416 0.94 7.07 -7.47
CA VAL A 416 1.59 6.31 -8.54
C VAL A 416 1.12 4.87 -8.54
N GLU A 417 0.94 4.32 -9.75
CA GLU A 417 0.45 2.97 -10.01
C GLU A 417 1.55 2.18 -10.73
N ILE A 418 2.14 1.23 -10.03
CA ILE A 418 3.32 0.47 -10.45
C ILE A 418 2.89 -0.93 -10.86
N PRO A 419 3.09 -1.38 -12.12
CA PRO A 419 2.66 -2.70 -12.57
C PRO A 419 3.32 -3.85 -11.81
N TYR A 420 2.63 -4.99 -11.70
CA TYR A 420 3.15 -6.15 -10.99
C TYR A 420 4.26 -6.88 -11.74
N SER A 421 4.05 -7.22 -13.01
CA SER A 421 4.95 -8.13 -13.73
C SER A 421 5.41 -7.62 -15.09
N ASN A 422 4.65 -6.73 -15.71
CA ASN A 422 4.91 -6.23 -17.05
C ASN A 422 4.62 -4.74 -17.14
N SER A 423 5.56 -3.97 -17.67
CA SER A 423 5.37 -2.54 -17.93
C SER A 423 5.77 -2.23 -19.36
N SER A 424 4.77 -1.97 -20.22
CA SER A 424 4.98 -1.64 -21.64
C SER A 424 5.88 -2.64 -22.36
N GLY A 425 5.73 -3.95 -22.05
CA GLY A 425 6.54 -5.02 -22.63
C GLY A 425 7.81 -5.38 -21.87
N VAL A 426 8.20 -4.59 -20.88
CA VAL A 426 9.36 -4.87 -20.00
C VAL A 426 8.92 -5.65 -18.77
N GLU A 427 9.66 -6.69 -18.42
CA GLU A 427 9.45 -7.46 -17.19
C GLU A 427 9.80 -6.61 -15.97
N VAL A 428 8.87 -6.53 -15.00
CA VAL A 428 9.07 -5.76 -13.76
C VAL A 428 9.62 -6.67 -12.67
N MET A 429 10.86 -6.41 -12.28
CA MET A 429 11.60 -7.17 -11.28
C MET A 429 12.11 -6.24 -10.17
N PRO A 430 12.50 -6.75 -9.00
CA PRO A 430 13.03 -5.92 -7.90
C PRO A 430 14.15 -4.96 -8.32
N ARG A 431 15.00 -5.36 -9.28
CA ARG A 431 16.12 -4.54 -9.76
C ARG A 431 15.66 -3.28 -10.48
N ASN A 432 14.82 -3.42 -11.50
CA ASN A 432 14.35 -2.26 -12.28
C ASN A 432 13.21 -1.51 -11.59
N ALA A 433 12.50 -2.13 -10.65
CA ALA A 433 11.61 -1.41 -9.74
C ALA A 433 12.39 -0.45 -8.82
N ARG A 434 13.55 -0.86 -8.28
CA ARG A 434 14.44 0.05 -7.54
C ARG A 434 15.02 1.15 -8.44
N GLU A 435 15.41 0.83 -9.69
CA GLU A 435 15.84 1.86 -10.65
C GLU A 435 14.77 2.94 -10.85
N LEU A 436 13.52 2.52 -11.08
CA LEU A 436 12.38 3.43 -11.17
C LEU A 436 12.27 4.31 -9.90
N GLY A 437 12.45 3.72 -8.73
CA GLY A 437 12.45 4.44 -7.44
C GLY A 437 13.56 5.48 -7.35
N ARG A 438 14.80 5.13 -7.72
CA ARG A 438 15.91 6.10 -7.75
C ARG A 438 15.59 7.29 -8.65
N ASN A 439 15.03 7.04 -9.83
CA ASN A 439 14.67 8.10 -10.77
C ASN A 439 13.51 8.97 -10.27
N LEU A 440 12.57 8.41 -9.49
CA LEU A 440 11.54 9.19 -8.78
C LEU A 440 12.16 10.13 -7.74
N SER A 441 13.21 9.71 -7.02
CA SER A 441 13.89 10.57 -6.04
C SER A 441 14.76 11.66 -6.70
N LYS A 442 15.41 11.37 -7.83
CA LYS A 442 16.11 12.42 -8.63
C LYS A 442 15.13 13.48 -9.10
N ALA A 443 13.98 13.05 -9.64
CA ALA A 443 12.91 13.95 -10.04
C ALA A 443 12.34 14.76 -8.86
N LEU A 444 12.30 14.17 -7.67
CA LEU A 444 11.86 14.89 -6.46
C LEU A 444 12.83 16.01 -6.10
N ALA A 445 14.14 15.77 -6.17
CA ALA A 445 15.14 16.81 -5.94
C ALA A 445 14.97 17.97 -6.92
N ASP A 446 14.91 17.70 -8.22
CA ASP A 446 14.70 18.73 -9.25
C ASP A 446 13.39 19.51 -9.04
N PHE A 447 12.32 18.81 -8.68
CA PHE A 447 11.02 19.44 -8.45
C PHE A 447 11.05 20.39 -7.25
N LEU A 448 11.68 19.98 -6.14
CA LEU A 448 11.77 20.80 -4.93
C LEU A 448 12.71 21.99 -5.12
N GLU A 449 13.83 21.82 -5.83
CA GLU A 449 14.77 22.91 -6.16
C GLU A 449 14.09 23.97 -7.04
N ASN A 450 13.32 23.55 -8.04
CA ASN A 450 12.55 24.46 -8.88
C ASN A 450 11.43 25.19 -8.11
N ALA A 451 10.76 24.51 -7.16
CA ALA A 451 9.74 25.12 -6.32
C ALA A 451 10.32 26.20 -5.39
N GLU A 452 11.55 26.03 -4.95
CA GLU A 452 12.30 27.03 -4.16
C GLU A 452 12.64 28.26 -4.98
N SER A 453 13.11 28.07 -6.21
CA SER A 453 13.56 29.16 -7.10
C SER A 453 12.41 30.06 -7.57
N ALA A 454 11.15 29.61 -7.43
CA ALA A 454 9.96 30.34 -7.84
C ALA A 454 9.36 31.25 -6.74
N GLU A 455 9.90 31.21 -5.51
CA GLU A 455 9.53 32.07 -4.37
C GLU A 455 10.46 33.28 -4.25
#